data_4e02fea638fcc90457c4611af736ff06
#
_entry.id   4e02fea638fcc90457c4611af736ff06
#
_cell.length_a   1.000
_cell.length_b   1.000
_cell.length_c   1.000
_cell.angle_alpha   90.00
_cell.angle_beta   90.00
_cell.angle_gamma   90.00
#
_symmetry.space_group_name_H-M   'P 1'
#
loop_
_entity.id
_entity.type
_entity.pdbx_description
1 polymer ?
#
loop_
_entity_poly.entity_id
_entity_poly.type
_entity_poly.pdbx_seq_one_letter_code
_entity_poly.pdbx_strand_id
1 'polypeptide(L)'
;MIQNLFPTALGLYDYKKPMSEKELHFIENLKYDTNIGNSISVDKTLLDYPEMNKLRFFFNKCLAEYITETLAPPDTVRHYITHCWANRTNLGESHHVHRHPNSIVSGVFYVKTVDKRDFIRFEKSDIQMLVPICSTYNDYNCRHYDIEAVERRLLLFPSNLFHGVQKLKGDYETRVSISFNTFITGSIHSGIGDDNYINLPIVDYG
;
A
#
# COMPACT_ATOMS: atom_id res chain seq x y z
N MET A 1 -10.01 14.29 -29.00
CA MET A 1 -10.22 14.24 -27.53
C MET A 1 -9.91 12.80 -27.09
N ILE A 2 -9.11 12.62 -26.04
CA ILE A 2 -8.77 11.29 -25.49
C ILE A 2 -9.46 11.20 -24.12
N GLN A 3 -10.09 10.07 -23.84
CA GLN A 3 -10.77 9.80 -22.56
C GLN A 3 -10.11 8.60 -21.88
N ASN A 4 -9.85 8.71 -20.57
CA ASN A 4 -9.35 7.60 -19.77
C ASN A 4 -10.51 6.62 -19.49
N LEU A 5 -10.28 5.34 -19.79
CA LEU A 5 -11.20 4.27 -19.45
C LEU A 5 -10.58 3.42 -18.35
N PHE A 6 -11.30 3.24 -17.25
CA PHE A 6 -10.88 2.40 -16.12
C PHE A 6 -9.52 2.79 -15.52
N PRO A 7 -9.35 4.04 -15.10
CA PRO A 7 -8.08 4.47 -14.47
C PRO A 7 -7.83 3.70 -13.19
N THR A 8 -6.57 3.36 -12.93
CA THR A 8 -6.15 2.80 -11.66
C THR A 8 -5.95 3.93 -10.64
N ALA A 9 -6.67 3.87 -9.53
CA ALA A 9 -6.56 4.87 -8.49
C ALA A 9 -5.33 4.64 -7.60
N LEU A 10 -4.58 5.72 -7.32
CA LEU A 10 -3.52 5.78 -6.31
C LEU A 10 -3.83 6.92 -5.34
N GLY A 11 -4.09 6.58 -4.08
CA GLY A 11 -4.29 7.55 -3.01
C GLY A 11 -2.96 8.01 -2.41
N LEU A 12 -2.80 9.32 -2.19
CA LEU A 12 -1.62 9.94 -1.59
C LEU A 12 -2.06 10.80 -0.40
N TYR A 13 -1.70 10.40 0.82
CA TYR A 13 -2.15 11.03 2.06
C TYR A 13 -0.97 11.41 2.95
N ASP A 14 -0.81 12.69 3.25
CA ASP A 14 0.28 13.16 4.10
C ASP A 14 -0.13 13.21 5.57
N TYR A 15 0.62 12.53 6.44
CA TYR A 15 0.51 12.65 7.87
C TYR A 15 1.18 13.95 8.32
N LYS A 16 0.37 14.98 8.56
CA LYS A 16 0.84 16.38 8.79
C LYS A 16 1.63 16.58 10.10
N LYS A 17 1.47 15.68 11.06
CA LYS A 17 2.20 15.77 12.34
C LYS A 17 3.53 15.01 12.26
N PRO A 18 4.57 15.44 13.01
CA PRO A 18 5.75 14.59 13.19
C PRO A 18 5.34 13.30 13.91
N MET A 19 6.03 12.21 13.59
CA MET A 19 5.90 10.98 14.37
C MET A 19 6.41 11.22 15.79
N SER A 20 5.72 10.67 16.78
CA SER A 20 6.13 10.79 18.17
C SER A 20 7.35 9.92 18.47
N GLU A 21 8.12 10.28 19.48
CA GLU A 21 9.25 9.46 19.96
C GLU A 21 8.82 8.03 20.30
N LYS A 22 7.61 7.85 20.84
CA LYS A 22 7.06 6.51 21.15
C LYS A 22 6.83 5.67 19.90
N GLU A 23 6.25 6.25 18.85
CA GLU A 23 6.05 5.57 17.56
C GLU A 23 7.40 5.19 16.93
N LEU A 24 8.36 6.12 16.90
CA LEU A 24 9.69 5.87 16.34
C LEU A 24 10.44 4.80 17.14
N HIS A 25 10.46 4.92 18.46
CA HIS A 25 11.11 3.95 19.34
C HIS A 25 10.51 2.54 19.20
N PHE A 26 9.19 2.43 19.10
CA PHE A 26 8.51 1.16 18.86
C PHE A 26 8.99 0.52 17.55
N ILE A 27 9.00 1.28 16.46
CA ILE A 27 9.40 0.79 15.12
C ILE A 27 10.89 0.41 15.08
N GLU A 28 11.76 1.17 15.73
CA GLU A 28 13.20 0.92 15.78
C GLU A 28 13.53 -0.40 16.50
N ASN A 29 12.75 -0.75 17.53
CA ASN A 29 12.96 -1.94 18.36
C ASN A 29 12.23 -3.20 17.86
N LEU A 30 11.57 -3.15 16.71
CA LEU A 30 10.95 -4.33 16.11
C LEU A 30 12.01 -5.38 15.76
N LYS A 31 11.63 -6.65 15.93
CA LYS A 31 12.42 -7.77 15.40
C LYS A 31 12.13 -7.95 13.92
N TYR A 32 13.17 -8.18 13.14
CA TYR A 32 13.08 -8.37 11.69
C TYR A 32 13.63 -9.74 11.29
N ASP A 33 13.00 -10.36 10.31
CA ASP A 33 13.47 -11.54 9.60
C ASP A 33 13.87 -11.19 8.18
N THR A 34 14.69 -12.04 7.57
CA THR A 34 15.06 -11.92 6.15
C THR A 34 13.83 -12.13 5.27
N ASN A 35 13.64 -11.23 4.32
CA ASN A 35 12.66 -11.33 3.26
C ASN A 35 13.37 -11.38 1.89
N ILE A 36 12.62 -11.50 0.78
CA ILE A 36 13.17 -11.50 -0.57
C ILE A 36 13.71 -10.12 -0.92
N GLY A 37 15.01 -9.93 -0.70
CA GLY A 37 15.74 -8.72 -1.03
C GLY A 37 15.77 -7.61 0.03
N ASN A 38 15.05 -7.75 1.14
CA ASN A 38 15.04 -6.82 2.28
C ASN A 38 14.73 -7.55 3.59
N SER A 39 14.36 -6.82 4.65
CA SER A 39 13.92 -7.38 5.92
C SER A 39 12.48 -6.97 6.22
N ILE A 40 11.74 -7.86 6.90
CA ILE A 40 10.35 -7.67 7.28
C ILE A 40 10.17 -7.90 8.77
N SER A 41 9.34 -7.12 9.46
CA SER A 41 9.06 -7.34 10.90
C SER A 41 8.48 -8.74 11.13
N VAL A 42 8.89 -9.39 12.21
CA VAL A 42 8.33 -10.67 12.65
C VAL A 42 6.85 -10.50 12.97
N ASP A 43 6.55 -9.46 13.74
CA ASP A 43 5.19 -9.08 14.08
C ASP A 43 4.45 -8.49 12.87
N LYS A 44 3.20 -8.90 12.68
CA LYS A 44 2.31 -8.49 11.58
C LYS A 44 1.06 -7.76 12.07
N THR A 45 1.03 -7.38 13.35
CA THR A 45 -0.12 -6.73 14.00
C THR A 45 0.27 -5.38 14.60
N LEU A 46 1.19 -4.66 13.96
CA LEU A 46 1.81 -3.44 14.50
C LEU A 46 0.81 -2.35 14.92
N LEU A 47 -0.34 -2.26 14.26
CA LEU A 47 -1.37 -1.27 14.57
C LEU A 47 -2.19 -1.62 15.84
N ASP A 48 -2.04 -2.82 16.39
CA ASP A 48 -2.76 -3.23 17.62
C ASP A 48 -2.06 -2.75 18.89
N TYR A 49 -0.85 -2.22 18.77
CA TYR A 49 -0.11 -1.66 19.89
C TYR A 49 -0.54 -0.24 20.23
N PRO A 50 -0.64 0.11 21.52
CA PRO A 50 -1.04 1.47 21.96
C PRO A 50 -0.16 2.58 21.39
N GLU A 51 1.14 2.32 21.20
CA GLU A 51 2.09 3.26 20.62
C GLU A 51 1.70 3.68 19.21
N MET A 52 1.01 2.80 18.46
CA MET A 52 0.63 3.00 17.07
C MET A 52 -0.79 3.56 16.88
N ASN A 53 -1.53 3.84 17.95
CA ASN A 53 -2.93 4.27 17.89
C ASN A 53 -3.16 5.50 16.99
N LYS A 54 -2.23 6.46 16.96
CA LYS A 54 -2.37 7.66 16.12
C LYS A 54 -2.22 7.32 14.63
N LEU A 55 -1.28 6.44 14.28
CA LEU A 55 -1.12 5.96 12.91
C LEU A 55 -2.29 5.06 12.50
N ARG A 56 -2.77 4.19 13.38
CA ARG A 56 -3.97 3.38 13.16
C ARG A 56 -5.17 4.26 12.81
N PHE A 57 -5.41 5.30 13.59
CA PHE A 57 -6.51 6.24 13.32
C PHE A 57 -6.33 6.94 11.96
N PHE A 58 -5.12 7.40 11.66
CA PHE A 58 -4.81 8.05 10.39
C PHE A 58 -5.01 7.08 9.20
N PHE A 59 -4.50 5.85 9.30
CA PHE A 59 -4.65 4.86 8.22
C PHE A 59 -6.11 4.50 7.98
N ASN A 60 -6.88 4.25 9.04
CA ASN A 60 -8.32 3.95 8.91
C ASN A 60 -9.09 5.10 8.29
N LYS A 61 -8.78 6.34 8.66
CA LYS A 61 -9.41 7.53 8.06
C LYS A 61 -9.11 7.62 6.56
N CYS A 62 -7.84 7.52 6.17
CA CYS A 62 -7.44 7.59 4.76
C CYS A 62 -8.00 6.41 3.95
N LEU A 63 -8.04 5.21 4.54
CA LEU A 63 -8.62 4.03 3.92
C LEU A 63 -10.12 4.24 3.66
N ALA A 64 -10.87 4.74 4.62
CA ALA A 64 -12.31 5.03 4.45
C ALA A 64 -12.55 6.05 3.33
N GLU A 65 -11.76 7.14 3.28
CA GLU A 65 -11.82 8.14 2.22
C GLU A 65 -11.52 7.52 0.85
N TYR A 66 -10.40 6.81 0.72
CA TYR A 66 -10.02 6.14 -0.53
C TYR A 66 -11.10 5.18 -1.03
N ILE A 67 -11.65 4.35 -0.15
CA ILE A 67 -12.67 3.36 -0.50
C ILE A 67 -13.97 4.03 -0.93
N THR A 68 -14.38 5.09 -0.23
CA THR A 68 -15.58 5.86 -0.61
C THR A 68 -15.44 6.46 -2.00
N GLU A 69 -14.28 7.01 -2.32
CA GLU A 69 -14.05 7.67 -3.61
C GLU A 69 -13.84 6.67 -4.78
N THR A 70 -13.30 5.48 -4.50
CA THR A 70 -12.88 4.56 -5.56
C THR A 70 -13.80 3.36 -5.75
N LEU A 71 -14.32 2.79 -4.66
CA LEU A 71 -15.14 1.58 -4.67
C LEU A 71 -16.61 1.87 -4.38
N ALA A 72 -16.90 2.95 -3.64
CA ALA A 72 -18.25 3.35 -3.25
C ALA A 72 -19.16 2.18 -2.79
N PRO A 73 -18.69 1.34 -1.84
CA PRO A 73 -19.45 0.17 -1.41
C PRO A 73 -20.75 0.59 -0.70
N PRO A 74 -21.78 -0.27 -0.68
CA PRO A 74 -22.96 -0.04 0.15
C PRO A 74 -22.60 -0.08 1.65
N ASP A 75 -23.42 0.54 2.49
CA ASP A 75 -23.24 0.63 3.95
C ASP A 75 -23.18 -0.75 4.64
N THR A 76 -23.66 -1.78 3.97
CA THR A 76 -23.59 -3.18 4.44
C THR A 76 -22.21 -3.80 4.34
N VAL A 77 -21.26 -3.15 3.65
CA VAL A 77 -19.89 -3.63 3.46
C VAL A 77 -18.92 -2.73 4.22
N ARG A 78 -18.08 -3.34 5.04
CA ARG A 78 -17.02 -2.65 5.77
C ARG A 78 -15.66 -3.16 5.35
N HIS A 79 -14.70 -2.26 5.24
CA HIS A 79 -13.30 -2.58 4.99
C HIS A 79 -12.51 -2.42 6.29
N TYR A 80 -11.55 -3.30 6.51
CA TYR A 80 -10.68 -3.26 7.67
C TYR A 80 -9.26 -3.70 7.33
N ILE A 81 -8.29 -3.25 8.12
CA ILE A 81 -6.89 -3.67 8.00
C ILE A 81 -6.76 -5.06 8.64
N THR A 82 -6.32 -6.05 7.85
CA THR A 82 -6.18 -7.44 8.30
C THR A 82 -4.89 -7.68 9.04
N HIS A 83 -3.79 -7.11 8.54
CA HIS A 83 -2.46 -7.20 9.13
C HIS A 83 -1.60 -6.05 8.65
N CYS A 84 -0.59 -5.71 9.46
CA CYS A 84 0.27 -4.58 9.26
C CYS A 84 1.69 -4.93 9.72
N TRP A 85 2.69 -4.65 8.90
CA TRP A 85 4.10 -4.99 9.15
C TRP A 85 5.03 -3.86 8.74
N ALA A 86 6.24 -3.85 9.28
CA ALA A 86 7.30 -2.95 8.86
C ALA A 86 8.25 -3.66 7.88
N ASN A 87 8.74 -2.90 6.91
CA ASN A 87 9.83 -3.30 6.02
C ASN A 87 11.04 -2.43 6.29
N ARG A 88 12.22 -3.05 6.32
CA ARG A 88 13.51 -2.37 6.39
C ARG A 88 14.32 -2.75 5.15
N THR A 89 14.75 -1.75 4.41
CA THR A 89 15.52 -1.93 3.18
C THR A 89 16.79 -1.12 3.29
N ASN A 90 17.94 -1.79 3.31
CA ASN A 90 19.24 -1.17 3.42
C ASN A 90 19.83 -0.86 2.05
N LEU A 91 20.95 -0.14 2.04
CA LEU A 91 21.69 0.15 0.82
C LEU A 91 22.03 -1.15 0.06
N GLY A 92 21.75 -1.13 -1.24
CA GLY A 92 21.97 -2.29 -2.10
C GLY A 92 20.88 -3.36 -2.05
N GLU A 93 19.94 -3.26 -1.14
CA GLU A 93 18.74 -4.10 -1.07
C GLU A 93 17.62 -3.57 -1.95
N SER A 94 16.63 -4.41 -2.21
CA SER A 94 15.46 -4.13 -3.03
C SER A 94 14.24 -4.87 -2.47
N HIS A 95 13.05 -4.54 -2.92
CA HIS A 95 11.88 -5.37 -2.71
C HIS A 95 11.39 -5.87 -4.06
N HIS A 96 11.29 -7.18 -4.24
CA HIS A 96 10.89 -7.78 -5.50
C HIS A 96 9.52 -7.30 -5.96
N VAL A 97 9.28 -7.35 -7.25
CA VAL A 97 7.96 -7.02 -7.82
C VAL A 97 6.96 -8.11 -7.44
N HIS A 98 5.86 -7.70 -6.82
CA HIS A 98 4.81 -8.58 -6.31
C HIS A 98 3.45 -7.87 -6.29
N ARG A 99 2.44 -8.60 -5.92
CA ARG A 99 1.08 -8.14 -5.60
C ARG A 99 0.58 -8.85 -4.36
N HIS A 100 -0.50 -8.37 -3.76
CA HIS A 100 -1.06 -8.96 -2.55
C HIS A 100 -2.36 -9.73 -2.85
N PRO A 101 -2.28 -11.07 -3.03
CA PRO A 101 -3.50 -11.89 -3.13
C PRO A 101 -4.25 -11.86 -1.79
N ASN A 102 -5.57 -12.07 -1.86
CA ASN A 102 -6.48 -12.06 -0.69
C ASN A 102 -6.53 -10.70 0.04
N SER A 103 -6.29 -9.62 -0.68
CA SER A 103 -6.44 -8.26 -0.20
C SER A 103 -7.11 -7.40 -1.27
N ILE A 104 -7.84 -6.36 -0.85
CA ILE A 104 -8.57 -5.47 -1.75
C ILE A 104 -7.79 -4.18 -1.97
N VAL A 105 -7.40 -3.52 -0.88
CA VAL A 105 -6.55 -2.33 -0.88
C VAL A 105 -5.31 -2.62 -0.06
N SER A 106 -4.16 -2.25 -0.59
CA SER A 106 -2.89 -2.27 0.13
C SER A 106 -2.42 -0.86 0.42
N GLY A 107 -1.76 -0.69 1.55
CA GLY A 107 -1.17 0.58 1.95
C GLY A 107 0.31 0.47 2.23
N VAL A 108 1.05 1.54 1.95
CA VAL A 108 2.44 1.72 2.38
C VAL A 108 2.65 3.13 2.93
N PHE A 109 3.13 3.21 4.15
CA PHE A 109 3.47 4.46 4.84
C PHE A 109 4.97 4.53 5.05
N TYR A 110 5.58 5.65 4.70
CA TYR A 110 7.02 5.84 4.81
C TYR A 110 7.38 6.49 6.15
N VAL A 111 8.11 5.75 6.98
CA VAL A 111 8.63 6.22 8.28
C VAL A 111 9.95 6.96 8.07
N LYS A 112 10.83 6.37 7.23
CA LYS A 112 12.11 6.92 6.84
C LYS A 112 12.39 6.60 5.38
N THR A 113 12.89 7.56 4.62
CA THR A 113 13.26 7.43 3.20
C THR A 113 14.74 7.79 2.98
N VAL A 114 15.28 7.41 1.83
CA VAL A 114 16.72 7.51 1.50
C VAL A 114 17.00 8.66 0.54
N ASP A 115 16.43 9.80 0.58
CA ASP A 115 16.62 10.84 -0.43
C ASP A 115 15.57 10.79 -1.57
N LYS A 116 15.50 11.86 -2.36
CA LYS A 116 14.61 12.07 -3.52
C LYS A 116 14.73 11.01 -4.63
N ARG A 117 15.64 10.05 -4.50
CA ARG A 117 15.82 8.91 -5.40
C ARG A 117 15.14 7.64 -4.92
N ASP A 118 14.48 7.70 -3.78
CA ASP A 118 13.72 6.58 -3.23
C ASP A 118 12.30 6.61 -3.81
N PHE A 119 11.87 5.51 -4.38
CA PHE A 119 10.54 5.39 -4.97
C PHE A 119 9.99 3.96 -4.86
N ILE A 120 8.70 3.85 -4.96
CA ILE A 120 8.00 2.61 -5.25
C ILE A 120 7.66 2.59 -6.73
N ARG A 121 7.92 1.47 -7.40
CA ARG A 121 7.56 1.24 -8.80
C ARG A 121 6.28 0.43 -8.89
N PHE A 122 5.33 0.94 -9.63
CA PHE A 122 4.14 0.21 -10.05
C PHE A 122 4.32 -0.25 -11.49
N GLU A 123 3.94 -1.49 -11.79
CA GLU A 123 4.10 -2.07 -13.12
C GLU A 123 2.75 -2.39 -13.75
N LYS A 124 2.65 -2.14 -15.03
CA LYS A 124 1.49 -2.48 -15.84
C LYS A 124 1.43 -3.99 -16.05
N SER A 125 0.28 -4.59 -15.79
CA SER A 125 0.10 -6.05 -15.83
C SER A 125 -0.44 -6.59 -17.16
N ASP A 126 -0.83 -5.70 -18.07
CA ASP A 126 -1.38 -6.10 -19.38
C ASP A 126 -0.27 -6.58 -20.33
N ILE A 127 -0.59 -7.63 -21.07
CA ILE A 127 0.29 -8.15 -22.12
C ILE A 127 0.13 -7.26 -23.36
N GLN A 128 1.19 -6.54 -23.69
CA GLN A 128 1.26 -5.83 -24.96
C GLN A 128 1.76 -6.79 -26.06
N MET A 129 0.94 -7.03 -27.05
CA MET A 129 1.36 -7.85 -28.22
C MET A 129 2.38 -7.14 -29.10
N LEU A 130 2.39 -5.80 -29.09
CA LEU A 130 3.33 -4.98 -29.81
C LEU A 130 3.85 -3.88 -28.88
N VAL A 131 5.17 -3.76 -28.77
CA VAL A 131 5.84 -2.71 -28.00
C VAL A 131 6.51 -1.74 -28.98
N PRO A 132 5.83 -0.66 -29.40
CA PRO A 132 6.43 0.33 -30.29
C PRO A 132 7.57 1.06 -29.58
N ILE A 133 8.56 1.50 -30.34
CA ILE A 133 9.56 2.45 -29.84
C ILE A 133 8.90 3.81 -29.71
N CYS A 134 8.86 4.34 -28.48
CA CYS A 134 8.26 5.64 -28.19
C CYS A 134 9.36 6.69 -28.07
N SER A 135 9.17 7.86 -28.69
CA SER A 135 10.07 9.02 -28.53
C SER A 135 9.87 9.70 -27.18
N THR A 136 8.65 9.61 -26.63
CA THR A 136 8.29 10.15 -25.31
C THR A 136 7.32 9.20 -24.61
N TYR A 137 7.41 9.11 -23.27
CA TYR A 137 6.52 8.31 -22.46
C TYR A 137 5.42 9.17 -21.84
N ASN A 138 4.23 8.56 -21.71
CA ASN A 138 3.06 9.16 -21.09
C ASN A 138 2.19 8.07 -20.45
N ASP A 139 1.05 8.45 -19.87
CA ASP A 139 0.13 7.56 -19.15
C ASP A 139 -0.40 6.38 -19.97
N TYR A 140 -0.39 6.48 -21.29
CA TYR A 140 -0.93 5.45 -22.19
C TYR A 140 0.11 4.44 -22.65
N ASN A 141 1.37 4.86 -22.77
CA ASN A 141 2.46 4.06 -23.35
C ASN A 141 3.56 3.68 -22.36
N CYS A 142 3.54 4.18 -21.12
CA CYS A 142 4.49 3.78 -20.09
C CYS A 142 4.19 2.36 -19.59
N ARG A 143 5.22 1.62 -19.21
CA ARG A 143 5.13 0.28 -18.65
C ARG A 143 5.15 0.26 -17.13
N HIS A 144 5.64 1.31 -16.52
CA HIS A 144 5.72 1.47 -15.08
C HIS A 144 5.64 2.94 -14.69
N TYR A 145 5.23 3.15 -13.43
CA TYR A 145 5.26 4.43 -12.74
C TYR A 145 6.13 4.35 -11.50
N ASP A 146 7.04 5.31 -11.36
CA ASP A 146 7.84 5.49 -10.17
C ASP A 146 7.22 6.62 -9.35
N ILE A 147 6.76 6.28 -8.14
CA ILE A 147 6.16 7.22 -7.20
C ILE A 147 7.16 7.48 -6.08
N GLU A 148 7.54 8.74 -5.88
CA GLU A 148 8.49 9.16 -4.86
C GLU A 148 8.04 8.73 -3.46
N ALA A 149 8.94 8.08 -2.73
CA ALA A 149 8.77 7.75 -1.33
C ALA A 149 9.02 9.00 -0.48
N VAL A 150 7.97 9.57 0.07
CA VAL A 150 8.02 10.78 0.89
C VAL A 150 7.73 10.41 2.34
N GLU A 151 8.60 10.81 3.27
CA GLU A 151 8.39 10.57 4.70
C GLU A 151 7.03 11.08 5.17
N ARG A 152 6.36 10.26 5.98
CA ARG A 152 5.03 10.53 6.51
C ARG A 152 3.91 10.58 5.46
N ARG A 153 4.16 10.03 4.26
CA ARG A 153 3.13 9.81 3.24
C ARG A 153 2.65 8.37 3.26
N LEU A 154 1.34 8.21 3.24
CA LEU A 154 0.65 6.95 3.01
C LEU A 154 0.22 6.88 1.56
N LEU A 155 0.56 5.79 0.88
CA LEU A 155 0.01 5.42 -0.41
C LEU A 155 -1.05 4.34 -0.21
N LEU A 156 -2.18 4.45 -0.92
CA LEU A 156 -3.21 3.41 -1.00
C LEU A 156 -3.44 3.05 -2.46
N PHE A 157 -3.52 1.76 -2.74
CA PHE A 157 -3.67 1.25 -4.10
C PHE A 157 -4.37 -0.11 -4.13
N PRO A 158 -4.96 -0.51 -5.28
CA PRO A 158 -5.53 -1.84 -5.43
C PRO A 158 -4.48 -2.92 -5.21
N SER A 159 -4.79 -3.90 -4.37
CA SER A 159 -3.83 -4.94 -3.95
C SER A 159 -3.32 -5.83 -5.08
N ASN A 160 -4.06 -5.91 -6.19
CA ASN A 160 -3.68 -6.66 -7.39
C ASN A 160 -2.67 -5.92 -8.29
N LEU A 161 -2.35 -4.66 -7.99
CA LEU A 161 -1.39 -3.88 -8.75
C LEU A 161 0.03 -4.34 -8.45
N PHE A 162 0.77 -4.74 -9.47
CA PHE A 162 2.17 -5.14 -9.33
C PHE A 162 3.03 -3.96 -8.90
N HIS A 163 3.82 -4.15 -7.87
CA HIS A 163 4.71 -3.11 -7.35
C HIS A 163 5.95 -3.70 -6.72
N GLY A 164 6.98 -2.86 -6.60
CA GLY A 164 8.26 -3.25 -5.99
C GLY A 164 9.13 -2.04 -5.71
N VAL A 165 10.28 -2.28 -5.09
CA VAL A 165 11.30 -1.26 -4.81
C VAL A 165 12.57 -1.66 -5.53
N GLN A 166 13.06 -0.76 -6.37
CA GLN A 166 14.33 -0.94 -7.03
C GLN A 166 15.48 -0.93 -6.02
N LYS A 167 16.61 -1.49 -6.43
CA LYS A 167 17.80 -1.53 -5.59
C LYS A 167 18.19 -0.14 -5.13
N LEU A 168 18.22 0.08 -3.80
CA LEU A 168 18.58 1.36 -3.22
C LEU A 168 20.03 1.70 -3.56
N LYS A 169 20.24 2.92 -4.05
CA LYS A 169 21.54 3.48 -4.43
C LYS A 169 21.77 4.76 -3.66
N GLY A 170 22.96 5.00 -3.17
CA GLY A 170 23.33 6.23 -2.45
C GLY A 170 24.19 5.97 -1.23
N ASP A 171 24.39 6.98 -0.42
CA ASP A 171 25.25 6.94 0.77
C ASP A 171 24.41 6.72 2.05
N TYR A 172 24.47 5.53 2.60
CA TYR A 172 24.23 5.17 4.01
C TYR A 172 22.88 5.46 4.67
N GLU A 173 21.76 5.18 4.04
CA GLU A 173 20.53 5.23 4.84
C GLU A 173 19.67 3.98 4.66
N THR A 174 18.95 3.63 5.71
CA THR A 174 17.95 2.57 5.71
C THR A 174 16.59 3.17 5.47
N ARG A 175 15.87 2.66 4.47
CA ARG A 175 14.45 2.94 4.28
C ARG A 175 13.65 2.10 5.27
N VAL A 176 12.67 2.73 5.92
CA VAL A 176 11.70 2.06 6.78
C VAL A 176 10.30 2.43 6.32
N SER A 177 9.48 1.44 6.04
CA SER A 177 8.07 1.63 5.71
C SER A 177 7.18 0.68 6.50
N ILE A 178 5.93 1.09 6.73
CA ILE A 178 4.87 0.27 7.31
C ILE A 178 3.90 -0.05 6.19
N SER A 179 3.65 -1.32 5.98
CA SER A 179 2.70 -1.80 4.96
C SER A 179 1.53 -2.52 5.63
N PHE A 180 0.37 -2.48 4.99
CA PHE A 180 -0.79 -3.20 5.45
C PHE A 180 -1.64 -3.69 4.28
N ASN A 181 -2.44 -4.70 4.57
CA ASN A 181 -3.46 -5.24 3.67
C ASN A 181 -4.83 -5.11 4.29
N THR A 182 -5.85 -5.13 3.43
CA THR A 182 -7.25 -4.97 3.86
C THR A 182 -8.13 -6.08 3.33
N PHE A 183 -9.22 -6.31 4.03
CA PHE A 183 -10.30 -7.17 3.54
C PHE A 183 -11.66 -6.56 3.88
N ILE A 184 -12.74 -7.24 3.53
CA ILE A 184 -14.12 -6.79 3.72
C ILE A 184 -14.90 -7.72 4.63
N THR A 185 -15.90 -7.17 5.30
CA THR A 185 -16.96 -7.90 5.99
C THR A 185 -18.32 -7.37 5.57
N GLY A 186 -19.36 -8.12 5.83
CA GLY A 186 -20.74 -7.74 5.54
C GLY A 186 -21.32 -8.47 4.34
N SER A 187 -22.43 -7.93 3.84
CA SER A 187 -23.18 -8.54 2.75
C SER A 187 -22.72 -8.02 1.41
N ILE A 188 -22.13 -8.91 0.61
CA ILE A 188 -21.63 -8.62 -0.72
C ILE A 188 -22.57 -9.28 -1.73
N HIS A 189 -23.13 -8.48 -2.64
CA HIS A 189 -23.92 -8.99 -3.75
C HIS A 189 -23.73 -8.10 -4.97
N SER A 190 -23.97 -8.68 -6.13
CA SER A 190 -23.80 -7.97 -7.42
C SER A 190 -24.92 -6.98 -7.75
N GLY A 191 -25.99 -6.94 -6.96
CA GLY A 191 -27.18 -6.14 -7.23
C GLY A 191 -28.06 -6.66 -8.38
N ILE A 192 -27.66 -7.73 -9.06
CA ILE A 192 -28.37 -8.35 -10.18
C ILE A 192 -28.51 -9.86 -9.92
N GLY A 193 -29.67 -10.26 -9.38
CA GLY A 193 -29.97 -11.65 -9.07
C GLY A 193 -29.40 -12.13 -7.74
N ASP A 194 -30.06 -13.06 -7.10
CA ASP A 194 -29.73 -13.57 -5.75
C ASP A 194 -28.58 -14.58 -5.74
N ASP A 195 -28.08 -15.00 -6.90
CA ASP A 195 -27.15 -16.13 -7.03
C ASP A 195 -25.68 -15.81 -6.65
N ASN A 196 -25.33 -14.52 -6.45
CA ASN A 196 -23.96 -14.07 -6.16
C ASN A 196 -23.85 -13.37 -4.79
N TYR A 197 -24.66 -13.82 -3.84
CA TYR A 197 -24.67 -13.28 -2.49
C TYR A 197 -23.61 -13.98 -1.61
N ILE A 198 -22.74 -13.19 -1.01
CA ILE A 198 -21.80 -13.64 0.01
C ILE A 198 -22.02 -12.82 1.27
N ASN A 199 -22.28 -13.47 2.38
CA ASN A 199 -22.36 -12.82 3.69
C ASN A 199 -21.14 -13.21 4.52
N LEU A 200 -20.25 -12.23 4.73
CA LEU A 200 -19.10 -12.39 5.61
C LEU A 200 -19.46 -11.85 6.99
N PRO A 201 -19.21 -12.61 8.08
CA PRO A 201 -19.50 -12.16 9.42
C PRO A 201 -18.87 -10.78 9.70
N ILE A 202 -19.64 -9.87 10.28
CA ILE A 202 -19.11 -8.62 10.81
C ILE A 202 -18.36 -9.01 12.09
N VAL A 203 -17.05 -8.99 12.05
CA VAL A 203 -16.21 -9.16 13.24
C VAL A 203 -15.90 -7.75 13.75
N ASP A 204 -16.34 -7.46 14.93
CA ASP A 204 -16.06 -6.19 15.58
C ASP A 204 -14.66 -6.27 16.18
N TYR A 205 -13.70 -5.72 15.48
CA TYR A 205 -12.32 -5.58 15.96
C TYR A 205 -12.17 -4.27 16.75
N GLY A 206 -13.00 -4.07 17.77
CA GLY A 206 -13.04 -3.04 18.79
C GLY A 206 -12.19 -1.78 18.60
#